data_de84c0c341793ee4989615ad21473d4b
#
_entry.id   de84c0c341793ee4989615ad21473d4b
#
_cell.length_a   1.000
_cell.length_b   1.000
_cell.length_c   1.000
_cell.angle_alpha   90.00
_cell.angle_beta   90.00
_cell.angle_gamma   90.00
#
_symmetry.space_group_name_H-M   'P 1'
#
loop_
_entity.id
_entity.type
_entity.pdbx_description
1 polymer ?
#
loop_
_entity_poly.entity_id
_entity_poly.type
_entity_poly.pdbx_seq_one_letter_code
_entity_poly.pdbx_strand_id
1 'polypeptide(L)'
;MAKIYEFLAEGFEEIEALAPVDILRRGGHEVHTVSVTGALWVTSSHGITVKADMLFEETDLDDADLLLLPGGMPGSVNLNAHEGVRLALLAHD
;
A
#
# COMPACT_ATOMS: atom_id res chain seq x y z
N MET A 1 -10.35 -3.06 16.55
CA MET A 1 -9.89 -3.41 15.20
C MET A 1 -9.64 -2.14 14.39
N ALA A 2 -8.45 -2.02 13.82
CA ALA A 2 -8.11 -0.87 12.99
C ALA A 2 -8.39 -1.15 11.52
N LYS A 3 -8.69 -0.12 10.77
CA LYS A 3 -8.82 -0.18 9.31
C LYS A 3 -7.56 0.42 8.71
N ILE A 4 -6.81 -0.41 7.97
CA ILE A 4 -5.46 -0.10 7.53
C ILE A 4 -5.37 -0.26 6.01
N TYR A 5 -4.76 0.73 5.35
CA TYR A 5 -4.48 0.68 3.93
C TYR A 5 -2.98 0.74 3.71
N GLU A 6 -2.46 -0.17 2.88
CA GLU A 6 -1.05 -0.18 2.49
C GLU A 6 -0.93 0.09 1.01
N PHE A 7 -0.14 1.10 0.63
CA PHE A 7 0.05 1.49 -0.76
C PHE A 7 1.17 0.68 -1.40
N LEU A 8 0.90 0.15 -2.60
CA LEU A 8 1.87 -0.61 -3.38
C LEU A 8 2.16 0.08 -4.70
N ALA A 9 3.43 0.36 -4.96
CA ALA A 9 3.93 0.86 -6.24
C ALA A 9 4.90 -0.14 -6.84
N GLU A 10 5.16 -0.04 -8.14
CA GLU A 10 6.16 -0.90 -8.78
C GLU A 10 7.49 -0.79 -8.07
N GLY A 11 8.15 -1.93 -7.84
CA GLY A 11 9.43 -1.98 -7.17
C GLY A 11 9.34 -2.00 -5.65
N PHE A 12 8.16 -2.28 -5.08
CA PHE A 12 8.03 -2.38 -3.62
C PHE A 12 8.87 -3.55 -3.08
N GLU A 13 9.20 -3.46 -1.78
CA GLU A 13 9.92 -4.56 -1.10
C GLU A 13 8.87 -5.53 -0.55
N GLU A 14 8.85 -6.75 -1.09
CA GLU A 14 7.76 -7.69 -0.80
C GLU A 14 7.69 -8.12 0.67
N ILE A 15 8.83 -8.29 1.33
CA ILE A 15 8.81 -8.68 2.74
C ILE A 15 8.32 -7.53 3.61
N GLU A 16 8.80 -6.32 3.36
CA GLU A 16 8.36 -5.13 4.12
C GLU A 16 6.90 -4.80 3.87
N ALA A 17 6.38 -5.14 2.68
CA ALA A 17 4.98 -4.90 2.36
C ALA A 17 4.07 -6.00 2.92
N LEU A 18 4.41 -7.27 2.69
CA LEU A 18 3.49 -8.38 2.94
C LEU A 18 3.55 -8.91 4.37
N ALA A 19 4.69 -8.82 5.05
CA ALA A 19 4.78 -9.29 6.42
C ALA A 19 3.87 -8.50 7.37
N PRO A 20 3.82 -7.15 7.32
CA PRO A 20 2.87 -6.41 8.14
C PRO A 20 1.41 -6.75 7.81
N VAL A 21 1.08 -6.96 6.54
CA VAL A 21 -0.29 -7.33 6.14
C VAL A 21 -0.68 -8.65 6.80
N ASP A 22 0.19 -9.65 6.74
CA ASP A 22 -0.07 -10.95 7.35
C ASP A 22 -0.24 -10.82 8.86
N ILE A 23 0.70 -10.15 9.52
CA ILE A 23 0.69 -10.01 10.98
C ILE A 23 -0.55 -9.25 11.45
N LEU A 24 -0.90 -8.15 10.78
CA LEU A 24 -2.04 -7.34 11.18
C LEU A 24 -3.37 -8.04 10.93
N ARG A 25 -3.48 -8.79 9.83
CA ARG A 25 -4.68 -9.60 9.57
C ARG A 25 -4.85 -10.69 10.62
N ARG A 26 -3.76 -11.33 11.04
CA ARG A 26 -3.79 -12.33 12.12
C ARG A 26 -4.23 -11.71 13.44
N GLY A 27 -3.91 -10.44 13.65
CA GLY A 27 -4.32 -9.69 14.84
C GLY A 27 -5.76 -9.21 14.79
N GLY A 28 -6.51 -9.52 13.75
CA GLY A 28 -7.93 -9.15 13.64
C GLY A 28 -8.19 -7.79 13.05
N HIS A 29 -7.17 -7.15 12.46
CA HIS A 29 -7.35 -5.84 11.82
C HIS A 29 -7.82 -6.00 10.37
N GLU A 30 -8.52 -4.99 9.88
CA GLU A 30 -8.95 -4.92 8.49
C GLU A 30 -7.83 -4.25 7.69
N VAL A 31 -7.15 -5.03 6.84
CA VAL A 31 -5.99 -4.54 6.07
C VAL A 31 -6.26 -4.72 4.59
N HIS A 32 -6.11 -3.64 3.84
CA HIS A 32 -6.28 -3.63 2.38
C HIS A 32 -5.00 -3.15 1.72
N THR A 33 -4.57 -3.87 0.67
CA THR A 33 -3.47 -3.41 -0.18
C THR A 33 -4.05 -2.59 -1.33
N VAL A 34 -3.42 -1.47 -1.62
CA VAL A 34 -3.92 -0.48 -2.58
C VAL A 34 -2.85 -0.22 -3.63
N SER A 35 -3.14 -0.54 -4.89
CA SER A 35 -2.22 -0.26 -5.98
C SER A 35 -2.32 1.21 -6.41
N VAL A 36 -1.16 1.86 -6.52
CA VAL A 36 -1.08 3.24 -7.03
C VAL A 36 -0.60 3.28 -8.48
N THR A 37 -0.53 2.11 -9.14
CA THR A 37 0.01 2.02 -10.51
C THR A 37 -1.06 2.15 -11.61
N GLY A 38 -2.32 2.13 -11.23
CA GLY A 38 -3.43 2.08 -12.18
C GLY A 38 -3.84 0.68 -12.58
N ALA A 39 -3.12 -0.35 -12.10
CA ALA A 39 -3.43 -1.75 -12.35
C ALA A 39 -3.39 -2.52 -11.03
N LEU A 40 -4.24 -3.55 -10.90
CA LEU A 40 -4.28 -4.35 -9.66
C LEU A 40 -3.01 -5.17 -9.44
N TRP A 41 -2.35 -5.61 -10.50
CA TRP A 41 -1.13 -6.40 -10.40
C TRP A 41 0.08 -5.48 -10.27
N VAL A 42 0.87 -5.68 -9.21
CA VAL A 42 2.03 -4.86 -8.90
C VAL A 42 3.24 -5.78 -8.70
N THR A 43 4.36 -5.43 -9.31
CA THR A 43 5.57 -6.25 -9.28
C THR A 43 6.59 -5.65 -8.31
N SER A 44 7.10 -6.50 -7.41
CA SER A 44 8.10 -6.11 -6.43
C SER A 44 9.48 -5.90 -7.05
N SER A 45 10.41 -5.39 -6.24
CA SER A 45 11.80 -5.16 -6.66
C SER A 45 12.52 -6.47 -7.03
N HIS A 46 12.03 -7.60 -6.54
CA HIS A 46 12.61 -8.92 -6.83
C HIS A 46 11.78 -9.72 -7.84
N GLY A 47 10.91 -9.06 -8.59
CA GLY A 47 10.15 -9.70 -9.66
C GLY A 47 8.95 -10.51 -9.22
N ILE A 48 8.51 -10.35 -7.97
CA ILE A 48 7.32 -11.05 -7.46
C ILE A 48 6.09 -10.16 -7.73
N THR A 49 5.15 -10.70 -8.49
CA THR A 49 3.93 -9.97 -8.83
C THR A 49 2.81 -10.39 -7.89
N VAL A 50 2.17 -9.40 -7.28
CA VAL A 50 1.02 -9.63 -6.39
C VAL A 50 -0.18 -8.86 -6.90
N LYS A 51 -1.36 -9.34 -6.56
CA LYS A 51 -2.60 -8.64 -6.86
C LYS A 51 -3.02 -7.82 -5.64
N ALA A 52 -3.09 -6.51 -5.80
CA ALA A 52 -3.59 -5.64 -4.75
C ALA A 52 -5.10 -5.85 -4.56
N ASP A 53 -5.59 -5.51 -3.38
CA ASP A 53 -7.02 -5.67 -3.08
C ASP A 53 -7.86 -4.65 -3.84
N MET A 54 -7.31 -3.46 -4.10
CA MET A 54 -8.05 -2.38 -4.77
C MET A 54 -7.11 -1.40 -5.43
N LEU A 55 -7.68 -0.56 -6.30
CA LEU A 55 -6.94 0.56 -6.93
C LEU A 55 -7.07 1.81 -6.06
N PHE A 56 -6.03 2.65 -6.07
CA PHE A 56 -6.07 3.92 -5.34
C PHE A 56 -7.26 4.77 -5.76
N GLU A 57 -7.54 4.82 -7.05
CA GLU A 57 -8.62 5.63 -7.62
C GLU A 57 -10.01 5.22 -7.14
N GLU A 58 -10.14 3.98 -6.64
CA GLU A 58 -11.41 3.40 -6.17
C GLU A 58 -11.48 3.35 -4.65
N THR A 59 -10.49 3.89 -3.94
CA THR A 59 -10.36 3.74 -2.50
C THR A 59 -10.78 5.02 -1.80
N ASP A 60 -11.62 4.88 -0.76
CA ASP A 60 -11.98 5.97 0.13
C ASP A 60 -11.14 5.81 1.40
N LEU A 61 -10.26 6.76 1.64
CA LEU A 61 -9.35 6.74 2.78
C LEU A 61 -9.88 7.48 4.02
N ASP A 62 -11.08 8.05 3.93
CA ASP A 62 -11.63 8.88 5.01
C ASP A 62 -11.78 8.11 6.32
N ASP A 63 -12.03 6.80 6.24
CA ASP A 63 -12.23 5.96 7.42
C ASP A 63 -10.98 5.17 7.82
N ALA A 64 -9.83 5.45 7.21
CA ALA A 64 -8.60 4.74 7.52
C ALA A 64 -8.06 5.16 8.89
N ASP A 65 -7.65 4.19 9.69
CA ASP A 65 -6.97 4.43 10.96
C ASP A 65 -5.47 4.56 10.77
N LEU A 66 -4.92 3.91 9.72
CA LEU A 66 -3.48 3.90 9.48
C LEU A 66 -3.21 3.73 8.00
N LEU A 67 -2.21 4.46 7.49
CA LEU A 67 -1.70 4.30 6.13
C LEU A 67 -0.27 3.79 6.21
N LEU A 68 0.02 2.69 5.50
CA LEU A 68 1.34 2.07 5.47
C LEU A 68 2.01 2.29 4.13
N LEU A 69 3.30 2.60 4.19
CA LEU A 69 4.15 2.80 3.01
C LEU A 69 5.33 1.83 3.13
N PRO A 70 5.34 0.73 2.37
CA PRO A 70 6.48 -0.18 2.43
C PRO A 70 7.73 0.47 1.84
N GLY A 71 8.89 0.06 2.35
CA GLY A 71 10.17 0.52 1.83
C GLY A 71 10.54 -0.15 0.52
N GLY A 72 11.81 -0.04 0.16
CA GLY A 72 12.36 -0.64 -1.05
C GLY A 72 12.53 0.38 -2.16
N MET A 73 13.53 0.14 -2.99
CA MET A 73 13.84 0.96 -4.15
C MET A 73 13.62 0.10 -5.40
N PRO A 74 12.90 0.56 -6.42
CA PRO A 74 12.36 1.92 -6.59
C PRO A 74 10.97 2.15 -5.99
N GLY A 75 10.41 1.18 -5.24
CA GLY A 75 9.05 1.27 -4.73
C GLY A 75 8.78 2.52 -3.91
N SER A 76 9.67 2.83 -2.94
CA SER A 76 9.48 4.02 -2.09
C SER A 76 9.59 5.31 -2.89
N VAL A 77 10.46 5.36 -3.90
CA VAL A 77 10.57 6.51 -4.79
C VAL A 77 9.29 6.67 -5.59
N ASN A 78 8.74 5.57 -6.11
CA ASN A 78 7.51 5.61 -6.88
C ASN A 78 6.31 6.05 -6.05
N LEU A 79 6.22 5.62 -4.80
CA LEU A 79 5.17 6.07 -3.88
C LEU A 79 5.31 7.56 -3.59
N ASN A 80 6.53 8.02 -3.34
CA ASN A 80 6.77 9.43 -3.05
C ASN A 80 6.46 10.32 -4.25
N ALA A 81 6.60 9.81 -5.46
CA ALA A 81 6.30 10.54 -6.67
C ALA A 81 4.79 10.58 -6.97
N HIS A 82 3.98 9.72 -6.35
CA HIS A 82 2.55 9.66 -6.60
C HIS A 82 1.85 10.79 -5.85
N GLU A 83 1.29 11.75 -6.59
CA GLU A 83 0.68 12.95 -5.99
C GLU A 83 -0.49 12.60 -5.07
N GLY A 84 -1.33 11.65 -5.47
CA GLY A 84 -2.47 11.23 -4.66
C GLY A 84 -2.05 10.66 -3.32
N VAL A 85 -0.99 9.85 -3.29
CA VAL A 85 -0.44 9.29 -2.05
C VAL A 85 0.08 10.41 -1.15
N ARG A 86 0.84 11.35 -1.72
CA ARG A 86 1.37 12.48 -0.94
C ARG A 86 0.25 13.32 -0.33
N LEU A 87 -0.80 13.60 -1.11
CA LEU A 87 -1.95 14.36 -0.61
C LEU A 87 -2.71 13.59 0.46
N ALA A 88 -2.87 12.27 0.29
CA ALA A 88 -3.53 11.43 1.28
C ALA A 88 -2.77 11.44 2.61
N LEU A 89 -1.44 11.35 2.56
CA LEU A 89 -0.62 11.38 3.77
C LEU A 89 -0.75 12.72 4.49
N LEU A 90 -0.75 13.84 3.76
CA LEU A 90 -0.91 15.16 4.35
C LEU A 90 -2.30 15.33 4.98
N ALA A 91 -3.33 14.82 4.33
CA ALA A 91 -4.69 14.92 4.85
C ALA A 91 -4.93 14.03 6.07
N HIS A 92 -4.18 12.92 6.16
CA HIS A 92 -4.38 11.91 7.20
C HIS A 92 -3.58 12.19 8.47
N ASP A 93 -2.67 13.10 8.42
CA ASP A 93 -1.74 13.37 9.53
C ASP A 93 -2.45 13.82 10.84
#